data_383268b6bb0cdbd6cedae88b19d204f8
#
_entry.id   383268b6bb0cdbd6cedae88b19d204f8
#
_cell.length_a   1.000
_cell.length_b   1.000
_cell.length_c   1.000
_cell.angle_alpha   90.00
_cell.angle_beta   90.00
_cell.angle_gamma   90.00
#
_symmetry.space_group_name_H-M   'P 1'
#
loop_
_entity.id
_entity.type
_entity.pdbx_description
1 polymer ?
#
loop_
_entity_poly.entity_id
_entity_poly.type
_entity_poly.pdbx_seq_one_letter_code
_entity_poly.pdbx_strand_id
1 'polypeptide(L)'
;APGAAQTLGADRPSPHLLAALRRDLKLDEAQASQRLVNEAEAGSRAGRLRNALGDRFAGAWVRGRTAEELTVATTDAKDVPAIEAQGATAKVVRRTLAGLEASKAKLDAAAERVKTLDTPVWYVDVPENRIMVQATSQEAGDAFVKAAGLEGADVGIRMTTVRPRLLQDITGGDAFYIDDSARCSVGFSVTRGEQPGFVTAGHCGRAGATTTGYDRTAQGTFQASVFPGEDMAWVATNDQWTPTPDVKAQDGQEVQVTGSAQALVGASVCRSGSTTGWHCGTIEQHDTSVSYPEGRVDGLTRTTVCAEPGDSGGPYVAGAQAQGVTSGGSGDCTGGGTTFYQPVNPILGDFGLTLTTAAAQTAPEQQEXXXXXXXXXXXXXXXXXXXXXXXXXXXXXXXXXXXXXXXXXXXXXXXXXXXXXXXXXXXXXXXXXXXXXXXXGGGAPAGTPALWQRL
;
A
#
# COMPACT_ATOMS: atom_id res chain seq x y z
N ALA A 1 28.90 -14.43 -33.08
CA ALA A 1 28.69 -13.55 -31.92
C ALA A 1 27.22 -13.48 -31.58
N PRO A 2 26.86 -13.43 -30.26
CA PRO A 2 25.45 -13.34 -29.89
C PRO A 2 24.83 -12.02 -30.35
N GLY A 3 23.55 -12.07 -30.70
CA GLY A 3 22.82 -10.87 -31.07
C GLY A 3 22.52 -9.98 -29.87
N ALA A 4 22.06 -8.75 -30.14
CA ALA A 4 21.75 -7.79 -29.07
C ALA A 4 20.71 -8.33 -28.11
N ALA A 5 19.68 -9.02 -28.60
CA ALA A 5 18.63 -9.56 -27.71
C ALA A 5 19.22 -10.59 -26.75
N GLN A 6 20.13 -11.44 -27.20
CA GLN A 6 20.78 -12.42 -26.34
C GLN A 6 21.68 -11.76 -25.31
N THR A 7 22.49 -10.80 -25.77
CA THR A 7 23.44 -10.10 -24.89
C THR A 7 22.72 -9.36 -23.76
N LEU A 8 21.57 -8.74 -24.07
CA LEU A 8 20.81 -7.96 -23.10
C LEU A 8 19.77 -8.79 -22.34
N GLY A 9 19.65 -10.08 -22.66
CA GLY A 9 18.69 -10.95 -21.99
C GLY A 9 17.25 -10.75 -22.43
N ALA A 10 17.02 -10.04 -23.52
CA ALA A 10 15.67 -9.77 -24.00
C ALA A 10 14.95 -11.01 -24.52
N ASP A 11 15.70 -12.07 -24.85
CA ASP A 11 15.14 -13.33 -25.29
C ASP A 11 14.76 -14.26 -24.12
N ARG A 12 14.98 -13.80 -22.88
CA ARG A 12 14.68 -14.59 -21.68
C ARG A 12 13.96 -13.70 -20.63
N PRO A 13 12.82 -13.09 -21.01
CA PRO A 13 12.14 -12.20 -20.08
C PRO A 13 11.50 -12.96 -18.92
N SER A 14 11.36 -12.31 -17.77
CA SER A 14 10.68 -12.91 -16.64
C SER A 14 9.19 -13.08 -16.92
N PRO A 15 8.55 -14.09 -16.33
CA PRO A 15 7.10 -14.25 -16.49
C PRO A 15 6.30 -13.02 -16.03
N HIS A 16 6.76 -12.33 -14.99
CA HIS A 16 6.08 -11.14 -14.51
C HIS A 16 6.11 -10.00 -15.53
N LEU A 17 7.24 -9.83 -16.21
CA LEU A 17 7.35 -8.80 -17.25
C LEU A 17 6.41 -9.13 -18.42
N LEU A 18 6.42 -10.38 -18.88
CA LEU A 18 5.54 -10.78 -19.96
C LEU A 18 4.06 -10.56 -19.61
N ALA A 19 3.67 -10.95 -18.41
CA ALA A 19 2.28 -10.78 -17.97
C ALA A 19 1.87 -9.31 -17.99
N ALA A 20 2.75 -8.43 -17.52
CA ALA A 20 2.47 -6.99 -17.49
C ALA A 20 2.34 -6.42 -18.91
N LEU A 21 3.23 -6.81 -19.81
CA LEU A 21 3.17 -6.34 -21.20
C LEU A 21 1.90 -6.81 -21.88
N ARG A 22 1.49 -8.05 -21.63
CA ARG A 22 0.25 -8.57 -22.20
C ARG A 22 -0.95 -7.78 -21.71
N ARG A 23 -0.99 -7.52 -20.41
CA ARG A 23 -2.10 -6.79 -19.79
C ARG A 23 -2.17 -5.32 -20.26
N ASP A 24 -1.03 -4.64 -20.21
CA ASP A 24 -1.01 -3.18 -20.37
C ASP A 24 -0.88 -2.73 -21.82
N LEU A 25 -0.20 -3.50 -22.66
CA LEU A 25 -0.06 -3.17 -24.08
C LEU A 25 -1.01 -3.97 -24.95
N LYS A 26 -1.85 -4.82 -24.34
CA LYS A 26 -2.85 -5.62 -25.06
C LYS A 26 -2.22 -6.54 -26.11
N LEU A 27 -1.15 -7.21 -25.72
CA LEU A 27 -0.42 -8.13 -26.60
C LEU A 27 -0.69 -9.57 -26.18
N ASP A 28 -0.54 -10.51 -27.13
CA ASP A 28 -0.47 -11.92 -26.73
C ASP A 28 0.97 -12.24 -26.31
N GLU A 29 1.19 -13.46 -25.81
CA GLU A 29 2.50 -13.81 -25.28
C GLU A 29 3.59 -13.77 -26.36
N ALA A 30 3.30 -14.27 -27.55
CA ALA A 30 4.26 -14.25 -28.66
C ALA A 30 4.61 -12.82 -29.06
N GLN A 31 3.61 -11.93 -29.11
CA GLN A 31 3.83 -10.54 -29.44
C GLN A 31 4.67 -9.82 -28.37
N ALA A 32 4.39 -10.10 -27.10
CA ALA A 32 5.16 -9.48 -26.00
C ALA A 32 6.62 -9.91 -26.05
N SER A 33 6.87 -11.21 -26.27
CA SER A 33 8.23 -11.71 -26.37
C SER A 33 8.95 -11.13 -27.58
N GLN A 34 8.27 -11.07 -28.72
CA GLN A 34 8.86 -10.52 -29.92
C GLN A 34 9.16 -9.04 -29.81
N ARG A 35 8.27 -8.29 -29.14
CA ARG A 35 8.49 -6.87 -28.93
C ARG A 35 9.79 -6.61 -28.17
N LEU A 36 10.05 -7.38 -27.11
CA LEU A 36 11.28 -7.19 -26.33
C LEU A 36 12.54 -7.49 -27.17
N VAL A 37 12.50 -8.53 -27.97
CA VAL A 37 13.61 -8.86 -28.87
C VAL A 37 13.80 -7.73 -29.88
N ASN A 38 12.71 -7.29 -30.50
CA ASN A 38 12.77 -6.22 -31.51
C ASN A 38 13.31 -4.92 -30.92
N GLU A 39 12.92 -4.57 -29.70
CA GLU A 39 13.40 -3.34 -29.06
C GLU A 39 14.92 -3.40 -28.85
N ALA A 40 15.45 -4.54 -28.38
CA ALA A 40 16.87 -4.68 -28.15
C ALA A 40 17.66 -4.60 -29.46
N GLU A 41 17.16 -5.28 -30.51
CA GLU A 41 17.81 -5.25 -31.81
C GLU A 41 17.75 -3.86 -32.43
N ALA A 42 16.60 -3.18 -32.30
CA ALA A 42 16.46 -1.81 -32.81
C ALA A 42 17.40 -0.85 -32.10
N GLY A 43 17.53 -0.98 -30.77
CA GLY A 43 18.45 -0.15 -30.01
C GLY A 43 19.89 -0.29 -30.46
N SER A 44 20.29 -1.53 -30.73
CA SER A 44 21.65 -1.80 -31.22
C SER A 44 21.88 -1.15 -32.59
N ARG A 45 20.91 -1.33 -33.50
CA ARG A 45 21.04 -0.75 -34.86
C ARG A 45 21.03 0.80 -34.77
N ALA A 46 20.16 1.35 -33.93
CA ALA A 46 20.11 2.81 -33.77
C ALA A 46 21.44 3.35 -33.23
N GLY A 47 22.06 2.61 -32.30
CA GLY A 47 23.37 3.03 -31.76
C GLY A 47 24.47 3.04 -32.83
N ARG A 48 24.49 2.00 -33.66
CA ARG A 48 25.47 1.95 -34.75
C ARG A 48 25.24 3.10 -35.73
N LEU A 49 23.98 3.37 -36.06
CA LEU A 49 23.66 4.47 -36.99
C LEU A 49 23.99 5.82 -36.36
N ARG A 50 23.75 5.99 -35.06
CA ARG A 50 24.12 7.24 -34.38
C ARG A 50 25.62 7.50 -34.50
N ASN A 51 26.43 6.47 -34.30
CA ASN A 51 27.88 6.59 -34.44
C ASN A 51 28.27 6.93 -35.87
N ALA A 52 27.66 6.26 -36.84
CA ALA A 52 27.99 6.47 -38.26
C ALA A 52 27.57 7.86 -38.76
N LEU A 53 26.40 8.34 -38.32
CA LEU A 53 25.89 9.63 -38.75
C LEU A 53 26.55 10.80 -38.03
N GLY A 54 27.03 10.59 -36.82
CA GLY A 54 27.69 11.65 -36.06
C GLY A 54 26.79 12.85 -35.83
N ASP A 55 27.28 14.02 -36.23
CA ASP A 55 26.57 15.30 -36.00
C ASP A 55 25.27 15.39 -36.79
N ARG A 56 25.09 14.58 -37.81
CA ARG A 56 23.87 14.62 -38.61
C ARG A 56 22.71 13.80 -38.01
N PHE A 57 23.01 13.03 -36.95
CA PHE A 57 21.99 12.21 -36.29
C PHE A 57 20.92 13.10 -35.68
N ALA A 58 19.66 12.79 -35.95
CA ALA A 58 18.53 13.61 -35.48
C ALA A 58 17.55 12.84 -34.62
N GLY A 59 17.87 11.59 -34.28
CA GLY A 59 17.04 10.80 -33.38
C GLY A 59 16.65 9.45 -33.95
N ALA A 60 16.15 8.59 -33.08
CA ALA A 60 15.69 7.28 -33.49
C ALA A 60 14.52 6.89 -32.60
N TRP A 61 13.58 6.10 -33.17
CA TRP A 61 12.42 5.63 -32.41
C TRP A 61 11.86 4.38 -33.05
N VAL A 62 11.07 3.64 -32.25
CA VAL A 62 10.40 2.43 -32.75
C VAL A 62 8.90 2.66 -32.82
N ARG A 63 8.25 1.96 -33.76
CA ARG A 63 6.80 1.98 -33.91
C ARG A 63 6.31 0.57 -34.21
N GLY A 64 5.02 0.40 -34.09
CA GLY A 64 4.38 -0.87 -34.37
C GLY A 64 4.05 -1.61 -33.08
N ARG A 65 3.09 -2.51 -33.20
CA ARG A 65 2.58 -3.26 -32.07
C ARG A 65 3.68 -4.08 -31.38
N THR A 66 4.62 -4.60 -32.17
CA THR A 66 5.76 -5.35 -31.63
C THR A 66 7.08 -4.60 -31.80
N ALA A 67 7.03 -3.26 -31.93
CA ALA A 67 8.22 -2.43 -32.16
C ALA A 67 9.03 -2.91 -33.36
N GLU A 68 8.32 -3.33 -34.40
CA GLU A 68 8.95 -3.92 -35.59
C GLU A 68 9.53 -2.89 -36.55
N GLU A 69 9.17 -1.59 -36.38
CA GLU A 69 9.69 -0.53 -37.26
C GLU A 69 10.65 0.36 -36.48
N LEU A 70 11.89 0.41 -36.95
CA LEU A 70 12.87 1.39 -36.45
C LEU A 70 12.95 2.51 -37.45
N THR A 71 12.81 3.76 -37.00
CA THR A 71 13.04 4.95 -37.81
C THR A 71 14.26 5.69 -37.26
N VAL A 72 15.14 6.15 -38.16
CA VAL A 72 16.30 6.96 -37.78
C VAL A 72 16.27 8.23 -38.63
N ALA A 73 16.37 9.37 -37.94
CA ALA A 73 16.32 10.68 -38.60
C ALA A 73 17.74 11.21 -38.82
N THR A 74 17.92 11.87 -39.95
CA THR A 74 19.18 12.49 -40.31
C THR A 74 18.89 13.86 -40.93
N THR A 75 19.85 14.77 -40.85
CA THR A 75 19.73 16.05 -41.51
C THR A 75 20.28 16.06 -42.94
N ASP A 76 20.78 14.91 -43.43
CA ASP A 76 21.38 14.83 -44.77
C ASP A 76 20.77 13.63 -45.53
N ALA A 77 20.12 13.92 -46.65
CA ALA A 77 19.51 12.88 -47.48
C ALA A 77 20.51 11.83 -47.97
N LYS A 78 21.80 12.18 -48.02
CA LYS A 78 22.85 11.23 -48.41
C LYS A 78 22.97 10.05 -47.46
N ASP A 79 22.48 10.19 -46.25
CA ASP A 79 22.53 9.11 -45.25
C ASP A 79 21.45 8.06 -45.42
N VAL A 80 20.45 8.33 -46.27
CA VAL A 80 19.30 7.42 -46.41
C VAL A 80 19.70 6.01 -46.75
N PRO A 81 20.58 5.77 -47.76
CA PRO A 81 20.96 4.37 -48.08
C PRO A 81 21.62 3.64 -46.89
N ALA A 82 22.46 4.33 -46.14
CA ALA A 82 23.13 3.69 -44.99
C ALA A 82 22.11 3.33 -43.88
N ILE A 83 21.11 4.17 -43.68
CA ILE A 83 20.06 3.89 -42.72
C ILE A 83 19.23 2.69 -43.15
N GLU A 84 18.83 2.69 -44.43
CA GLU A 84 18.02 1.59 -44.96
C GLU A 84 18.79 0.26 -45.00
N ALA A 85 20.11 0.33 -45.21
CA ALA A 85 20.94 -0.87 -45.20
C ALA A 85 20.96 -1.56 -43.81
N GLN A 86 20.69 -0.79 -42.74
CA GLN A 86 20.57 -1.37 -41.39
C GLN A 86 19.15 -1.83 -41.09
N GLY A 87 18.26 -1.81 -42.05
CA GLY A 87 16.88 -2.25 -41.83
C GLY A 87 16.00 -1.21 -41.15
N ALA A 88 16.42 0.04 -41.17
CA ALA A 88 15.64 1.12 -40.58
C ALA A 88 14.98 1.99 -41.64
N THR A 89 13.91 2.66 -41.26
CA THR A 89 13.29 3.68 -42.11
C THR A 89 14.04 5.00 -41.89
N ALA A 90 14.38 5.67 -42.98
CA ALA A 90 15.06 6.96 -42.88
C ALA A 90 14.05 8.09 -42.90
N LYS A 91 14.31 9.11 -42.09
CA LYS A 91 13.54 10.36 -42.12
C LYS A 91 14.52 11.53 -42.21
N VAL A 92 14.37 12.34 -43.24
CA VAL A 92 15.23 13.52 -43.41
C VAL A 92 14.54 14.70 -42.77
N VAL A 93 15.25 15.37 -41.83
CA VAL A 93 14.69 16.44 -41.02
C VAL A 93 15.62 17.65 -41.01
N ARG A 94 15.16 18.75 -40.46
CA ARG A 94 15.93 20.00 -40.45
C ARG A 94 16.91 20.11 -39.31
N ARG A 95 16.57 19.55 -38.15
CA ARG A 95 17.36 19.82 -36.92
C ARG A 95 18.06 18.56 -36.44
N THR A 96 19.32 18.71 -36.00
CA THR A 96 20.06 17.61 -35.40
C THR A 96 19.53 17.36 -33.98
N LEU A 97 19.77 16.16 -33.45
CA LEU A 97 19.41 15.87 -32.07
C LEU A 97 20.20 16.79 -31.12
N ALA A 98 21.48 17.01 -31.37
CA ALA A 98 22.28 17.90 -30.53
C ALA A 98 21.70 19.31 -30.50
N GLY A 99 21.22 19.79 -31.66
CA GLY A 99 20.60 21.11 -31.75
C GLY A 99 19.30 21.18 -30.95
N LEU A 100 18.48 20.13 -31.04
CA LEU A 100 17.24 20.07 -30.25
C LEU A 100 17.54 20.03 -28.76
N GLU A 101 18.54 19.24 -28.37
CA GLU A 101 18.92 19.15 -26.96
C GLU A 101 19.47 20.48 -26.43
N ALA A 102 20.20 21.21 -27.27
CA ALA A 102 20.69 22.54 -26.90
C ALA A 102 19.55 23.54 -26.69
N SER A 103 18.52 23.48 -27.54
CA SER A 103 17.34 24.32 -27.38
C SER A 103 16.56 23.95 -26.12
N LYS A 104 16.44 22.65 -25.84
CA LYS A 104 15.79 22.20 -24.61
C LYS A 104 16.55 22.70 -23.38
N ALA A 105 17.87 22.70 -23.44
CA ALA A 105 18.69 23.20 -22.33
C ALA A 105 18.44 24.69 -22.07
N LYS A 106 18.14 25.48 -23.13
CA LYS A 106 17.79 26.91 -22.96
C LYS A 106 16.48 27.07 -22.18
N LEU A 107 15.50 26.18 -22.44
CA LEU A 107 14.25 26.19 -21.66
C LEU A 107 14.52 25.80 -20.21
N ASP A 108 15.35 24.77 -19.99
CA ASP A 108 15.72 24.37 -18.63
C ASP A 108 16.35 25.54 -17.87
N ALA A 109 17.24 26.28 -18.53
CA ALA A 109 17.91 27.43 -17.91
C ALA A 109 16.91 28.56 -17.61
N ALA A 110 15.97 28.80 -18.54
CA ALA A 110 14.93 29.81 -18.31
C ALA A 110 14.04 29.45 -17.13
N ALA A 111 13.80 28.15 -16.90
CA ALA A 111 12.96 27.70 -15.79
C ALA A 111 13.56 28.03 -14.43
N GLU A 112 14.86 28.34 -14.37
CA GLU A 112 15.50 28.80 -13.14
C GLU A 112 15.15 30.24 -12.81
N ARG A 113 14.70 31.01 -13.82
CA ARG A 113 14.45 32.44 -13.69
C ARG A 113 12.96 32.80 -13.73
N VAL A 114 12.12 31.97 -14.36
CA VAL A 114 10.68 32.25 -14.50
C VAL A 114 9.89 31.10 -13.93
N LYS A 115 8.65 31.40 -13.52
CA LYS A 115 7.76 30.37 -13.00
C LYS A 115 7.22 29.54 -14.16
N THR A 116 7.11 28.22 -13.93
CA THR A 116 6.68 27.30 -14.99
C THR A 116 5.43 26.51 -14.63
N LEU A 117 4.64 26.99 -13.67
CA LEU A 117 3.39 26.29 -13.31
C LEU A 117 2.39 26.25 -14.47
N ASP A 118 2.45 27.26 -15.34
CA ASP A 118 1.57 27.30 -16.50
C ASP A 118 2.20 26.72 -17.77
N THR A 119 3.45 26.27 -17.68
CA THR A 119 4.13 25.51 -18.73
C THR A 119 4.71 24.24 -18.08
N PRO A 120 3.83 23.32 -17.65
CA PRO A 120 4.26 22.26 -16.75
C PRO A 120 5.13 21.17 -17.35
N VAL A 121 5.21 21.04 -18.69
CA VAL A 121 5.98 19.98 -19.33
C VAL A 121 6.61 20.53 -20.60
N TRP A 122 7.89 20.25 -20.82
CA TRP A 122 8.55 20.55 -22.10
C TRP A 122 9.58 19.48 -22.41
N TYR A 123 9.77 19.21 -23.71
CA TYR A 123 10.57 18.06 -24.11
C TYR A 123 11.00 18.18 -25.58
N VAL A 124 11.98 17.35 -25.95
CA VAL A 124 12.35 17.14 -27.34
C VAL A 124 11.40 16.09 -27.94
N ASP A 125 10.67 16.48 -28.97
CA ASP A 125 9.81 15.57 -29.71
C ASP A 125 10.60 15.04 -30.89
N VAL A 126 11.23 13.89 -30.71
CA VAL A 126 12.14 13.34 -31.72
C VAL A 126 11.39 12.99 -33.02
N PRO A 127 10.25 12.28 -32.97
CA PRO A 127 9.53 12.00 -34.22
C PRO A 127 9.10 13.23 -35.00
N GLU A 128 8.76 14.31 -34.31
CA GLU A 128 8.33 15.56 -34.96
C GLU A 128 9.48 16.51 -35.23
N ASN A 129 10.68 16.20 -34.75
CA ASN A 129 11.90 16.99 -34.96
C ASN A 129 11.73 18.43 -34.47
N ARG A 130 11.19 18.59 -33.26
CA ARG A 130 10.97 19.92 -32.67
C ARG A 130 10.94 19.84 -31.15
N ILE A 131 11.04 21.00 -30.53
CA ILE A 131 10.79 21.13 -29.09
C ILE A 131 9.29 21.31 -28.90
N MET A 132 8.74 20.70 -27.86
CA MET A 132 7.33 20.85 -27.51
C MET A 132 7.22 21.40 -26.10
N VAL A 133 6.39 22.43 -25.92
CA VAL A 133 6.03 22.99 -24.62
C VAL A 133 4.54 22.77 -24.42
N GLN A 134 4.15 22.09 -23.34
CA GLN A 134 2.75 22.00 -22.95
C GLN A 134 2.44 23.19 -22.04
N ALA A 135 1.39 23.89 -22.33
CA ALA A 135 1.05 25.12 -21.61
C ALA A 135 -0.45 25.19 -21.33
N THR A 136 -0.82 25.86 -20.24
CA THR A 136 -2.21 26.04 -19.89
C THR A 136 -2.84 27.21 -20.67
N SER A 137 -1.99 28.05 -21.28
CA SER A 137 -2.45 29.10 -22.19
C SER A 137 -1.38 29.34 -23.24
N GLN A 138 -1.80 29.82 -24.40
CA GLN A 138 -0.86 30.20 -25.46
C GLN A 138 0.08 31.29 -24.98
N GLU A 139 -0.45 32.24 -24.23
CA GLU A 139 0.32 33.35 -23.69
C GLU A 139 1.47 32.87 -22.78
N ALA A 140 1.16 31.91 -21.90
CA ALA A 140 2.19 31.36 -21.00
C ALA A 140 3.27 30.62 -21.78
N GLY A 141 2.87 29.86 -22.80
CA GLY A 141 3.83 29.14 -23.64
C GLY A 141 4.74 30.09 -24.40
N ASP A 142 4.16 31.12 -25.02
CA ASP A 142 4.94 32.11 -25.76
C ASP A 142 5.92 32.83 -24.85
N ALA A 143 5.50 33.18 -23.64
CA ALA A 143 6.36 33.90 -22.69
C ALA A 143 7.57 33.05 -22.27
N PHE A 144 7.33 31.75 -22.06
CA PHE A 144 8.41 30.82 -21.67
C PHE A 144 9.43 30.67 -22.80
N VAL A 145 8.94 30.48 -24.03
CA VAL A 145 9.82 30.34 -25.20
C VAL A 145 10.67 31.61 -25.38
N LYS A 146 10.05 32.79 -25.24
CA LYS A 146 10.74 34.07 -25.34
C LYS A 146 11.80 34.21 -24.24
N ALA A 147 11.44 33.84 -22.99
CA ALA A 147 12.38 33.92 -21.88
C ALA A 147 13.60 33.03 -22.10
N ALA A 148 13.44 31.94 -22.84
CA ALA A 148 14.55 31.04 -23.18
C ALA A 148 15.40 31.53 -24.34
N GLY A 149 14.99 32.62 -24.99
CA GLY A 149 15.69 33.14 -26.16
C GLY A 149 15.47 32.32 -27.41
N LEU A 150 14.38 31.59 -27.49
CA LEU A 150 14.05 30.73 -28.63
C LEU A 150 13.02 31.43 -29.52
N GLU A 151 13.04 31.06 -30.82
CA GLU A 151 12.04 31.53 -31.76
C GLU A 151 10.80 30.67 -31.69
N GLY A 152 9.64 31.30 -31.82
CA GLY A 152 8.38 30.57 -31.81
C GLY A 152 8.26 29.53 -32.90
N ALA A 153 8.92 29.73 -34.04
CA ALA A 153 8.88 28.78 -35.15
C ALA A 153 9.59 27.45 -34.80
N ASP A 154 10.51 27.49 -33.83
CA ASP A 154 11.32 26.31 -33.46
C ASP A 154 10.69 25.48 -32.36
N VAL A 155 9.64 26.00 -31.72
CA VAL A 155 9.02 25.35 -30.55
C VAL A 155 7.53 25.25 -30.80
N GLY A 156 7.00 24.02 -30.66
CA GLY A 156 5.55 23.82 -30.69
C GLY A 156 4.96 24.04 -29.30
N ILE A 157 3.76 24.59 -29.28
CA ILE A 157 3.04 24.77 -28.02
C ILE A 157 1.77 23.95 -28.09
N ARG A 158 1.59 23.05 -27.15
CA ARG A 158 0.40 22.21 -27.03
C ARG A 158 -0.37 22.62 -25.78
N MET A 159 -1.63 22.92 -25.95
CA MET A 159 -2.48 23.31 -24.84
C MET A 159 -2.80 22.10 -23.96
N THR A 160 -2.78 22.31 -22.65
CA THR A 160 -3.11 21.26 -21.69
C THR A 160 -3.85 21.85 -20.51
N THR A 161 -4.73 21.04 -19.91
CA THR A 161 -5.34 21.37 -18.62
C THR A 161 -4.71 20.53 -17.51
N VAL A 162 -3.79 19.62 -17.86
CA VAL A 162 -3.21 18.68 -16.91
C VAL A 162 -1.95 19.27 -16.29
N ARG A 163 -1.91 19.28 -14.96
CA ARG A 163 -0.71 19.68 -14.22
C ARG A 163 -0.19 18.44 -13.52
N PRO A 164 0.99 17.97 -13.90
CA PRO A 164 1.57 16.80 -13.22
C PRO A 164 1.75 17.08 -11.74
N ARG A 165 1.55 16.04 -10.92
CA ARG A 165 1.73 16.14 -9.48
C ARG A 165 2.50 14.93 -8.99
N LEU A 166 3.16 15.09 -7.85
CA LEU A 166 3.80 13.96 -7.21
C LEU A 166 2.75 12.99 -6.72
N LEU A 167 3.04 11.72 -6.83
CA LEU A 167 2.17 10.67 -6.34
C LEU A 167 2.77 10.16 -5.04
N GLN A 168 2.14 10.51 -3.93
CA GLN A 168 2.58 10.10 -2.61
C GLN A 168 1.42 9.39 -1.92
N ASP A 169 1.71 8.24 -1.34
CA ASP A 169 0.69 7.43 -0.69
C ASP A 169 0.62 7.77 0.78
N ILE A 170 -0.60 7.78 1.31
CA ILE A 170 -0.83 7.83 2.75
C ILE A 170 -0.78 6.38 3.21
N THR A 171 0.22 6.04 4.02
CA THR A 171 0.43 4.68 4.50
C THR A 171 0.51 4.68 6.03
N GLY A 172 -0.31 3.87 6.68
CA GLY A 172 -0.30 3.77 8.13
C GLY A 172 1.07 3.36 8.66
N GLY A 173 1.51 4.05 9.70
CA GLY A 173 2.82 3.82 10.31
C GLY A 173 3.92 4.75 9.80
N ASP A 174 3.70 5.44 8.70
CA ASP A 174 4.69 6.41 8.21
C ASP A 174 4.77 7.62 9.15
N ALA A 175 5.95 8.20 9.22
CA ALA A 175 6.15 9.43 9.99
C ALA A 175 5.41 10.61 9.35
N PHE A 176 4.92 11.51 10.17
CA PHE A 176 4.54 12.84 9.70
C PHE A 176 4.96 13.85 10.76
N TYR A 177 5.14 15.08 10.32
CA TYR A 177 5.68 16.14 11.17
C TYR A 177 4.66 17.24 11.31
N ILE A 178 4.53 17.75 12.52
CA ILE A 178 3.51 18.74 12.90
C ILE A 178 4.20 20.07 13.17
N ASP A 179 3.85 21.10 12.39
CA ASP A 179 4.42 22.45 12.53
C ASP A 179 5.94 22.43 12.60
N ASP A 180 6.56 21.52 11.88
CA ASP A 180 8.02 21.35 11.79
C ASP A 180 8.71 21.06 13.13
N SER A 181 7.97 20.70 14.16
CA SER A 181 8.56 20.55 15.49
C SER A 181 8.37 19.18 16.12
N ALA A 182 7.27 18.51 15.84
CA ALA A 182 6.96 17.23 16.46
C ALA A 182 6.74 16.16 15.40
N ARG A 183 6.95 14.91 15.79
CA ARG A 183 6.74 13.76 14.90
C ARG A 183 5.76 12.78 15.52
N CYS A 184 4.80 12.37 14.71
CA CYS A 184 3.89 11.28 15.05
C CYS A 184 3.84 10.31 13.88
N SER A 185 2.92 9.35 13.96
CA SER A 185 2.75 8.33 12.94
C SER A 185 1.34 8.40 12.36
N VAL A 186 1.23 8.20 11.07
CA VAL A 186 -0.05 8.11 10.36
C VAL A 186 -0.80 6.88 10.87
N GLY A 187 -2.08 7.03 11.17
CA GLY A 187 -2.92 5.91 11.55
C GLY A 187 -3.48 5.20 10.32
N PHE A 188 -4.64 5.63 9.87
CA PHE A 188 -5.32 4.99 8.73
C PHE A 188 -5.76 6.05 7.75
N SER A 189 -5.65 5.73 6.45
CA SER A 189 -6.19 6.59 5.40
C SER A 189 -7.71 6.65 5.50
N VAL A 190 -8.25 7.83 5.29
CA VAL A 190 -9.69 8.07 5.28
C VAL A 190 -10.05 9.05 4.17
N THR A 191 -11.34 9.13 3.90
CA THR A 191 -11.88 10.22 3.08
C THR A 191 -13.11 10.80 3.78
N ARG A 192 -13.36 12.09 3.52
CA ARG A 192 -14.64 12.71 3.87
C ARG A 192 -15.16 13.34 2.59
N GLY A 193 -16.14 12.68 1.98
CA GLY A 193 -16.49 13.02 0.61
C GLY A 193 -15.30 12.76 -0.29
N GLU A 194 -14.88 13.77 -1.03
CA GLU A 194 -13.72 13.68 -1.92
C GLU A 194 -12.41 14.12 -1.24
N GLN A 195 -12.49 14.58 0.02
CA GLN A 195 -11.32 15.06 0.74
C GLN A 195 -10.54 13.89 1.31
N PRO A 196 -9.31 13.65 0.87
CA PRO A 196 -8.48 12.60 1.45
C PRO A 196 -7.83 13.05 2.74
N GLY A 197 -7.42 12.08 3.55
CA GLY A 197 -6.72 12.39 4.77
C GLY A 197 -6.38 11.14 5.55
N PHE A 198 -6.05 11.33 6.83
CA PHE A 198 -5.76 10.20 7.71
C PHE A 198 -6.16 10.53 9.14
N VAL A 199 -6.43 9.46 9.89
CA VAL A 199 -6.68 9.59 11.33
C VAL A 199 -5.37 9.38 12.09
N THR A 200 -5.29 10.00 13.26
CA THR A 200 -4.11 9.91 14.11
C THR A 200 -4.55 10.27 15.55
N ALA A 201 -3.59 10.38 16.46
CA ALA A 201 -3.92 10.72 17.84
C ALA A 201 -4.18 12.21 18.01
N GLY A 202 -5.10 12.54 18.89
CA GLY A 202 -5.42 13.94 19.18
C GLY A 202 -4.27 14.70 19.82
N HIS A 203 -3.48 14.02 20.67
CA HIS A 203 -2.36 14.68 21.31
C HIS A 203 -1.23 15.07 20.36
N CYS A 204 -1.26 14.56 19.11
CA CYS A 204 -0.24 14.89 18.12
C CYS A 204 -0.35 16.33 17.63
N GLY A 205 -1.56 16.89 17.57
CA GLY A 205 -1.71 18.25 17.07
C GLY A 205 -3.08 18.82 17.34
N ARG A 206 -3.16 20.15 17.29
CA ARG A 206 -4.43 20.86 17.47
C ARG A 206 -5.02 21.19 16.11
N ALA A 207 -6.33 21.39 16.07
CA ALA A 207 -7.01 21.84 14.86
C ALA A 207 -6.29 23.08 14.30
N GLY A 208 -6.03 23.06 13.01
CA GLY A 208 -5.31 24.15 12.34
C GLY A 208 -3.81 23.91 12.18
N ALA A 209 -3.21 22.98 12.94
CA ALA A 209 -1.79 22.66 12.78
C ALA A 209 -1.54 22.07 11.41
N THR A 210 -0.41 22.43 10.79
CA THR A 210 -0.06 21.93 9.47
C THR A 210 0.89 20.74 9.57
N THR A 211 0.87 19.89 8.55
CA THR A 211 1.74 18.71 8.54
C THR A 211 2.58 18.64 7.28
N THR A 212 3.73 17.99 7.43
CA THR A 212 4.52 17.49 6.31
C THR A 212 4.63 15.97 6.46
N GLY A 213 4.81 15.29 5.33
CA GLY A 213 4.85 13.84 5.34
C GLY A 213 6.22 13.27 5.69
N TYR A 214 6.38 11.97 5.47
CA TYR A 214 7.63 11.27 5.80
C TYR A 214 8.83 11.86 5.07
N ASP A 215 8.60 12.45 3.91
CA ASP A 215 9.65 13.05 3.08
C ASP A 215 9.76 14.56 3.29
N ARG A 216 9.08 15.10 4.28
CA ARG A 216 9.07 16.52 4.62
C ARG A 216 8.38 17.41 3.59
N THR A 217 7.66 16.84 2.62
CA THR A 217 6.85 17.65 1.69
C THR A 217 5.52 18.02 2.34
N ALA A 218 4.95 19.14 1.89
CA ALA A 218 3.66 19.63 2.41
C ALA A 218 2.62 18.52 2.32
N GLN A 219 1.84 18.32 3.38
CA GLN A 219 0.91 17.21 3.44
C GLN A 219 -0.52 17.64 3.77
N GLY A 220 -0.74 18.31 4.90
CA GLY A 220 -2.11 18.59 5.27
C GLY A 220 -2.26 19.51 6.46
N THR A 221 -3.49 19.52 6.99
CA THR A 221 -3.86 20.35 8.12
C THR A 221 -4.82 19.56 9.03
N PHE A 222 -4.57 19.60 10.33
CA PHE A 222 -5.50 19.00 11.31
C PHE A 222 -6.86 19.68 11.19
N GLN A 223 -7.88 18.90 10.86
CA GLN A 223 -9.24 19.42 10.73
C GLN A 223 -9.99 19.37 12.05
N ALA A 224 -9.74 18.35 12.86
CA ALA A 224 -10.36 18.18 14.15
C ALA A 224 -9.40 17.40 15.04
N SER A 225 -9.44 17.72 16.34
CA SER A 225 -8.58 17.07 17.31
C SER A 225 -9.24 17.14 18.67
N VAL A 226 -9.30 16.01 19.36
CA VAL A 226 -9.85 15.93 20.73
C VAL A 226 -8.81 15.27 21.62
N PHE A 227 -8.35 16.01 22.61
CA PHE A 227 -7.43 15.51 23.64
C PHE A 227 -7.35 16.57 24.76
N PRO A 228 -7.44 16.22 26.05
CA PRO A 228 -7.79 14.90 26.57
C PRO A 228 -9.29 14.60 26.46
N GLY A 229 -9.78 13.64 27.21
CA GLY A 229 -11.13 13.12 27.11
C GLY A 229 -11.14 11.93 26.16
N GLU A 230 -10.83 12.18 24.91
CA GLU A 230 -10.52 11.16 23.92
C GLU A 230 -9.13 11.48 23.35
N ASP A 231 -8.61 10.66 22.46
CA ASP A 231 -7.29 10.92 21.89
C ASP A 231 -7.35 10.68 20.39
N MET A 232 -8.06 11.54 19.69
CA MET A 232 -8.35 11.32 18.28
C MET A 232 -8.26 12.60 17.48
N ALA A 233 -7.82 12.48 16.25
CA ALA A 233 -7.73 13.59 15.32
C ALA A 233 -7.80 13.08 13.89
N TRP A 234 -8.10 13.99 12.96
CA TRP A 234 -7.91 13.66 11.56
C TRP A 234 -7.31 14.86 10.83
N VAL A 235 -6.46 14.52 9.86
CA VAL A 235 -5.70 15.46 9.05
C VAL A 235 -6.23 15.38 7.63
N ALA A 236 -6.66 16.50 7.07
CA ALA A 236 -7.04 16.57 5.66
C ALA A 236 -5.78 16.85 4.85
N THR A 237 -5.52 16.03 3.84
CA THR A 237 -4.29 16.15 3.05
C THR A 237 -4.58 16.85 1.73
N ASN A 238 -3.52 17.41 1.13
CA ASN A 238 -3.64 17.99 -0.20
C ASN A 238 -3.72 16.87 -1.24
N ASP A 239 -3.92 17.25 -2.50
CA ASP A 239 -4.19 16.26 -3.54
C ASP A 239 -2.95 15.53 -4.05
N GLN A 240 -1.77 15.85 -3.52
CA GLN A 240 -0.56 15.07 -3.80
C GLN A 240 -0.54 13.74 -3.03
N TRP A 241 -1.32 13.64 -1.96
CA TRP A 241 -1.34 12.47 -1.08
C TRP A 241 -2.55 11.62 -1.35
N THR A 242 -2.33 10.36 -1.67
CA THR A 242 -3.39 9.42 -2.07
C THR A 242 -3.71 8.48 -0.92
N PRO A 243 -4.97 8.42 -0.48
CA PRO A 243 -5.33 7.44 0.56
C PRO A 243 -5.19 6.02 0.04
N THR A 244 -4.63 5.15 0.87
CA THR A 244 -4.46 3.73 0.56
C THR A 244 -4.93 2.90 1.73
N PRO A 245 -5.27 1.62 1.52
CA PRO A 245 -5.58 0.74 2.63
C PRO A 245 -4.35 0.20 3.34
N ASP A 246 -3.17 0.67 3.02
CA ASP A 246 -1.90 0.07 3.42
C ASP A 246 -1.45 0.52 4.79
N VAL A 247 -0.95 -0.43 5.58
CA VAL A 247 -0.29 -0.21 6.87
C VAL A 247 1.08 -0.90 6.78
N LYS A 248 2.13 -0.17 7.11
CA LYS A 248 3.50 -0.72 7.06
C LYS A 248 3.65 -1.83 8.11
N ALA A 249 4.22 -2.95 7.69
CA ALA A 249 4.46 -4.08 8.57
C ALA A 249 5.95 -4.39 8.62
N GLN A 250 6.30 -5.64 8.90
CA GLN A 250 7.69 -6.05 9.06
C GLN A 250 8.40 -6.13 7.71
N ASP A 251 9.65 -5.67 7.68
CA ASP A 251 10.58 -5.89 6.54
C ASP A 251 10.03 -5.41 5.20
N GLY A 252 9.42 -4.24 5.19
CA GLY A 252 8.93 -3.66 3.95
C GLY A 252 7.61 -4.23 3.46
N GLN A 253 7.02 -5.15 4.21
CA GLN A 253 5.69 -5.69 3.91
C GLN A 253 4.62 -4.68 4.32
N GLU A 254 3.43 -4.89 3.81
CA GLU A 254 2.28 -4.06 4.18
C GLU A 254 1.08 -4.96 4.45
N VAL A 255 0.24 -4.50 5.38
CA VAL A 255 -1.08 -5.11 5.62
C VAL A 255 -2.11 -4.21 4.97
N GLN A 256 -3.02 -4.80 4.20
CA GLN A 256 -4.12 -4.04 3.62
C GLN A 256 -5.36 -4.16 4.51
N VAL A 257 -5.87 -3.01 4.91
CA VAL A 257 -7.05 -2.93 5.77
C VAL A 257 -8.30 -3.23 4.96
N THR A 258 -9.15 -4.13 5.47
CA THR A 258 -10.39 -4.49 4.78
C THR A 258 -11.64 -4.07 5.54
N GLY A 259 -11.49 -3.55 6.77
CA GLY A 259 -12.63 -3.12 7.58
C GLY A 259 -12.17 -2.67 8.93
N SER A 260 -13.11 -2.47 9.85
CA SER A 260 -12.81 -2.00 11.19
C SER A 260 -13.61 -2.73 12.27
N ALA A 261 -13.84 -4.02 12.07
CA ALA A 261 -14.53 -4.83 13.08
C ALA A 261 -13.67 -4.93 14.34
N GLN A 262 -14.26 -4.60 15.49
CA GLN A 262 -13.53 -4.63 16.76
C GLN A 262 -13.21 -6.06 17.16
N ALA A 263 -11.92 -6.30 17.46
CA ALA A 263 -11.47 -7.61 17.92
C ALA A 263 -11.78 -7.80 19.40
N LEU A 264 -11.91 -9.04 19.81
CA LEU A 264 -12.24 -9.36 21.20
C LEU A 264 -11.02 -9.27 22.11
N VAL A 265 -11.28 -9.07 23.39
CA VAL A 265 -10.23 -9.19 24.42
C VAL A 265 -9.57 -10.57 24.27
N GLY A 266 -8.24 -10.58 24.32
CA GLY A 266 -7.46 -11.79 24.13
C GLY A 266 -6.96 -11.99 22.70
N ALA A 267 -7.53 -11.27 21.75
CA ALA A 267 -7.11 -11.39 20.34
C ALA A 267 -5.72 -10.82 20.14
N SER A 268 -5.01 -11.36 19.17
CA SER A 268 -3.72 -10.77 18.76
C SER A 268 -3.95 -9.46 18.03
N VAL A 269 -3.05 -8.52 18.24
CA VAL A 269 -3.11 -7.19 17.62
C VAL A 269 -1.69 -6.74 17.34
N CYS A 270 -1.51 -6.04 16.21
CA CYS A 270 -0.19 -5.54 15.81
C CYS A 270 -0.27 -4.04 15.59
N ARG A 271 0.87 -3.37 15.81
CA ARG A 271 0.98 -1.92 15.70
C ARG A 271 2.13 -1.55 14.76
N SER A 272 1.89 -0.55 13.94
CA SER A 272 2.94 0.07 13.14
C SER A 272 3.25 1.46 13.68
N GLY A 273 4.52 1.86 13.63
CA GLY A 273 4.90 3.18 14.09
C GLY A 273 6.22 3.62 13.50
N SER A 274 6.43 4.92 13.44
CA SER A 274 7.59 5.48 12.75
C SER A 274 8.87 5.40 13.56
N THR A 275 8.79 5.15 14.87
CA THR A 275 9.97 4.99 15.70
C THR A 275 10.39 3.52 15.80
N THR A 276 9.48 2.63 16.16
CA THR A 276 9.86 1.25 16.46
C THR A 276 9.40 0.24 15.39
N GLY A 277 8.70 0.69 14.38
CA GLY A 277 8.23 -0.20 13.32
C GLY A 277 7.07 -1.06 13.76
N TRP A 278 7.16 -2.36 13.50
CA TRP A 278 6.05 -3.30 13.63
C TRP A 278 6.22 -4.18 14.85
N HIS A 279 5.24 -4.16 15.74
CA HIS A 279 5.23 -5.01 16.94
C HIS A 279 3.84 -5.53 17.19
N CYS A 280 3.74 -6.71 17.77
CA CYS A 280 2.47 -7.37 18.04
C CYS A 280 2.36 -7.76 19.51
N GLY A 281 1.14 -8.06 19.93
CA GLY A 281 0.81 -8.52 21.27
C GLY A 281 -0.65 -8.91 21.31
N THR A 282 -1.28 -8.72 22.46
CA THR A 282 -2.67 -9.08 22.64
C THR A 282 -3.48 -7.92 23.23
N ILE A 283 -4.76 -7.89 22.91
CA ILE A 283 -5.72 -6.97 23.51
C ILE A 283 -6.04 -7.47 24.92
N GLU A 284 -5.84 -6.62 25.91
CA GLU A 284 -6.10 -6.98 27.31
C GLU A 284 -7.45 -6.52 27.81
N GLN A 285 -7.82 -5.28 27.50
CA GLN A 285 -9.04 -4.69 28.00
C GLN A 285 -9.55 -3.63 27.05
N HIS A 286 -10.85 -3.59 26.82
CA HIS A 286 -11.50 -2.46 26.16
C HIS A 286 -12.03 -1.48 27.21
N ASP A 287 -12.42 -0.33 26.73
CA ASP A 287 -13.09 0.71 27.52
C ASP A 287 -12.32 1.04 28.81
N THR A 288 -11.03 1.32 28.64
CA THR A 288 -10.11 1.61 29.74
C THR A 288 -9.92 3.12 29.87
N SER A 289 -9.93 3.64 31.09
CA SER A 289 -9.64 5.04 31.37
C SER A 289 -8.20 5.17 31.84
N VAL A 290 -7.49 6.15 31.32
CA VAL A 290 -6.07 6.38 31.62
C VAL A 290 -5.90 7.85 32.03
N SER A 291 -5.17 8.08 33.13
CA SER A 291 -4.84 9.44 33.57
C SER A 291 -3.44 9.77 33.08
N TYR A 292 -3.37 10.65 32.10
CA TYR A 292 -2.10 11.25 31.68
C TYR A 292 -1.87 12.55 32.46
N PRO A 293 -0.64 13.06 32.50
CA PRO A 293 -0.43 14.36 33.13
C PRO A 293 -1.32 15.49 32.58
N GLU A 294 -1.67 15.37 31.28
CA GLU A 294 -2.48 16.38 30.58
C GLU A 294 -3.97 16.22 30.85
N GLY A 295 -4.40 15.09 31.41
CA GLY A 295 -5.80 14.83 31.68
C GLY A 295 -6.19 13.38 31.42
N ARG A 296 -7.41 13.07 31.86
CA ARG A 296 -7.94 11.69 31.71
C ARG A 296 -8.45 11.48 30.30
N VAL A 297 -8.16 10.30 29.75
CA VAL A 297 -8.71 9.84 28.49
C VAL A 297 -9.48 8.55 28.75
N ASP A 298 -10.70 8.50 28.25
CA ASP A 298 -11.60 7.36 28.46
C ASP A 298 -11.77 6.57 27.17
N GLY A 299 -12.22 5.33 27.29
CA GLY A 299 -12.58 4.51 26.15
C GLY A 299 -11.42 3.88 25.39
N LEU A 300 -10.24 3.88 25.98
CA LEU A 300 -9.05 3.32 25.33
C LEU A 300 -9.02 1.79 25.44
N THR A 301 -8.27 1.16 24.55
CA THR A 301 -8.01 -0.28 24.62
C THR A 301 -6.57 -0.50 25.10
N ARG A 302 -6.42 -1.33 26.11
CA ARG A 302 -5.12 -1.70 26.68
C ARG A 302 -4.58 -2.94 25.97
N THR A 303 -3.28 -2.92 25.66
CA THR A 303 -2.63 -4.02 24.98
C THR A 303 -1.26 -4.34 25.60
N THR A 304 -0.71 -5.52 25.26
CA THR A 304 0.65 -5.88 25.60
C THR A 304 1.66 -5.44 24.54
N VAL A 305 1.23 -4.71 23.50
CA VAL A 305 2.14 -4.26 22.45
C VAL A 305 3.01 -3.13 22.99
N CYS A 306 4.31 -3.17 22.68
CA CYS A 306 5.21 -2.06 23.04
C CYS A 306 5.08 -0.90 22.06
N ALA A 307 5.52 0.26 22.48
CA ALA A 307 5.66 1.45 21.63
C ALA A 307 6.60 2.43 22.30
N GLU A 308 7.07 3.43 21.55
CA GLU A 308 7.96 4.46 22.06
C GLU A 308 7.56 5.82 21.49
N PRO A 309 8.08 6.92 22.07
CA PRO A 309 7.75 8.25 21.53
C PRO A 309 7.98 8.37 20.03
N GLY A 310 7.04 8.97 19.35
CA GLY A 310 7.02 9.06 17.90
C GLY A 310 6.13 8.04 17.25
N ASP A 311 5.84 6.92 17.93
CA ASP A 311 4.86 5.93 17.45
C ASP A 311 3.42 6.40 17.62
N SER A 312 3.20 7.48 18.37
CA SER A 312 1.88 8.07 18.63
C SER A 312 1.10 8.23 17.32
N GLY A 313 -0.18 7.88 17.37
CA GLY A 313 -1.07 7.97 16.23
C GLY A 313 -1.00 6.79 15.27
N GLY A 314 0.04 5.96 15.38
CA GLY A 314 0.21 4.83 14.47
C GLY A 314 -0.86 3.76 14.65
N PRO A 315 -1.11 2.98 13.59
CA PRO A 315 -2.28 2.11 13.55
C PRO A 315 -2.09 0.79 14.28
N TYR A 316 -3.17 0.33 14.91
CA TYR A 316 -3.29 -1.03 15.42
C TYR A 316 -4.22 -1.80 14.51
N VAL A 317 -3.80 -2.98 14.10
CA VAL A 317 -4.62 -3.86 13.27
C VAL A 317 -4.73 -5.24 13.92
N ALA A 318 -5.89 -5.86 13.80
CA ALA A 318 -6.10 -7.25 14.16
C ALA A 318 -6.43 -7.98 12.86
N GLY A 319 -5.47 -8.80 12.40
CA GLY A 319 -5.57 -9.32 11.05
C GLY A 319 -5.60 -8.16 10.06
N ALA A 320 -6.65 -8.05 9.27
CA ALA A 320 -6.85 -6.97 8.32
C ALA A 320 -7.87 -5.93 8.79
N GLN A 321 -8.24 -5.96 10.08
CA GLN A 321 -9.27 -5.06 10.62
C GLN A 321 -8.61 -3.94 11.42
N ALA A 322 -8.88 -2.70 11.03
CA ALA A 322 -8.39 -1.51 11.76
C ALA A 322 -8.99 -1.50 13.16
N GLN A 323 -8.14 -1.33 14.16
CA GLN A 323 -8.58 -1.31 15.56
C GLN A 323 -8.53 0.07 16.17
N GLY A 324 -7.45 0.81 15.96
CA GLY A 324 -7.31 2.10 16.60
C GLY A 324 -5.94 2.72 16.32
N VAL A 325 -5.68 3.84 17.02
CA VAL A 325 -4.42 4.58 16.87
C VAL A 325 -3.74 4.74 18.23
N THR A 326 -2.42 4.70 18.22
CA THR A 326 -1.62 4.74 19.45
C THR A 326 -1.88 5.99 20.25
N SER A 327 -2.29 5.84 21.49
CA SER A 327 -2.47 6.97 22.42
C SER A 327 -1.24 7.13 23.33
N GLY A 328 -0.92 6.11 24.12
CA GLY A 328 0.22 6.20 25.00
C GLY A 328 0.54 4.84 25.63
N GLY A 329 1.42 4.85 26.61
CA GLY A 329 1.77 3.60 27.24
C GLY A 329 2.91 3.75 28.23
N SER A 330 3.48 2.62 28.60
CA SER A 330 4.64 2.53 29.48
C SER A 330 5.55 1.42 29.01
N GLY A 331 6.82 1.51 29.40
CA GLY A 331 7.84 0.55 28.94
C GLY A 331 8.38 0.93 27.58
N ASP A 332 9.01 0.00 26.90
CA ASP A 332 9.63 0.25 25.61
C ASP A 332 9.69 -1.07 24.81
N CYS A 333 10.21 -1.00 23.59
CA CYS A 333 10.25 -2.20 22.74
C CYS A 333 11.48 -3.06 22.95
N THR A 334 12.36 -2.69 23.91
CA THR A 334 13.47 -3.53 24.33
C THR A 334 13.10 -4.38 25.54
N GLY A 335 12.51 -3.75 26.55
CA GLY A 335 12.14 -4.42 27.78
C GLY A 335 10.69 -4.90 27.84
N GLY A 336 9.90 -4.47 26.91
CA GLY A 336 8.47 -4.76 26.91
C GLY A 336 7.65 -3.61 27.45
N GLY A 337 6.40 -3.54 27.02
CA GLY A 337 5.57 -2.43 27.44
C GLY A 337 4.10 -2.75 27.42
N THR A 338 3.35 -1.79 27.90
CA THR A 338 1.89 -1.79 27.83
C THR A 338 1.48 -0.53 27.06
N THR A 339 0.59 -0.69 26.11
CA THR A 339 0.11 0.48 25.37
C THR A 339 -1.41 0.55 25.37
N PHE A 340 -1.88 1.75 25.10
CA PHE A 340 -3.30 2.05 24.98
C PHE A 340 -3.54 2.67 23.63
N TYR A 341 -4.61 2.24 22.94
CA TYR A 341 -4.96 2.86 21.68
C TYR A 341 -6.38 3.43 21.74
N GLN A 342 -6.58 4.51 21.00
CA GLN A 342 -7.89 5.09 20.78
C GLN A 342 -8.60 4.25 19.72
N PRO A 343 -9.76 3.65 20.01
CA PRO A 343 -10.49 2.88 18.98
C PRO A 343 -10.80 3.73 17.75
N VAL A 344 -10.74 3.10 16.57
CA VAL A 344 -10.91 3.82 15.32
C VAL A 344 -12.37 4.16 15.00
N ASN A 345 -13.31 3.28 15.39
CA ASN A 345 -14.71 3.50 14.99
C ASN A 345 -15.30 4.80 15.55
N PRO A 346 -15.03 5.18 16.80
CA PRO A 346 -15.46 6.52 17.25
C PRO A 346 -14.85 7.67 16.46
N ILE A 347 -13.60 7.53 16.00
CA ILE A 347 -12.98 8.58 15.18
C ILE A 347 -13.75 8.72 13.86
N LEU A 348 -14.02 7.57 13.22
CA LEU A 348 -14.74 7.58 11.94
C LEU A 348 -16.15 8.18 12.11
N GLY A 349 -16.84 7.75 13.17
CA GLY A 349 -18.21 8.21 13.39
C GLY A 349 -18.28 9.69 13.76
N ASP A 350 -17.46 10.12 14.71
CA ASP A 350 -17.54 11.49 15.21
C ASP A 350 -17.15 12.53 14.17
N PHE A 351 -16.20 12.18 13.29
CA PHE A 351 -15.72 13.12 12.27
C PHE A 351 -16.34 12.87 10.89
N GLY A 352 -17.23 11.88 10.76
CA GLY A 352 -17.91 11.61 9.51
C GLY A 352 -16.96 11.12 8.42
N LEU A 353 -16.06 10.21 8.76
CA LEU A 353 -15.01 9.74 7.86
C LEU A 353 -15.31 8.34 7.36
N THR A 354 -14.85 8.06 6.13
CA THR A 354 -14.89 6.72 5.54
C THR A 354 -13.49 6.15 5.55
N LEU A 355 -13.32 4.97 6.15
CA LEU A 355 -12.04 4.27 6.16
C LEU A 355 -11.71 3.79 4.75
N THR A 356 -10.47 4.00 4.31
CA THR A 356 -10.02 3.48 3.01
C THR A 356 -9.70 2.01 3.17
N THR A 357 -10.41 1.16 2.44
CA THR A 357 -10.24 -0.29 2.54
C THR A 357 -9.85 -0.88 1.19
N ALA A 358 -9.18 -2.02 1.22
CA ALA A 358 -8.92 -2.78 0.01
C ALA A 358 -10.27 -3.25 -0.53
N ALA A 359 -10.50 -3.04 -1.83
CA ALA A 359 -11.69 -3.57 -2.46
C ALA A 359 -11.66 -5.08 -2.28
N ALA A 360 -12.77 -5.64 -1.79
CA ALA A 360 -12.93 -7.08 -1.81
C ALA A 360 -12.63 -7.51 -3.24
N GLN A 361 -11.65 -8.39 -3.40
CA GLN A 361 -11.43 -8.98 -4.70
C GLN A 361 -12.73 -9.67 -5.07
N THR A 362 -13.53 -9.00 -5.87
CA THR A 362 -14.57 -9.70 -6.57
C THR A 362 -13.85 -10.80 -7.32
N ALA A 363 -14.17 -12.04 -6.97
CA ALA A 363 -13.82 -13.17 -7.81
C ALA A 363 -14.11 -12.73 -9.24
N PRO A 364 -13.19 -12.95 -10.18
CA PRO A 364 -13.40 -12.45 -11.53
C PRO A 364 -14.81 -12.82 -11.95
N GLU A 365 -15.56 -11.83 -12.26
CA GLU A 365 -16.90 -11.99 -12.80
C GLU A 365 -16.74 -12.92 -14.00
N GLN A 366 -17.13 -14.19 -13.78
CA GLN A 366 -17.19 -15.13 -14.90
C GLN A 366 -18.20 -14.50 -15.84
N GLN A 367 -17.71 -14.02 -16.91
CA GLN A 367 -18.52 -13.53 -18.00
C GLN A 367 -19.54 -14.62 -18.33
N GLU A 368 -20.82 -14.39 -18.03
CA GLU A 368 -21.92 -15.26 -18.39
C GLU A 368 -21.91 -15.37 -19.90
N UNK A 369 -21.38 -16.46 -20.22
CA UNK A 369 -21.44 -16.77 -21.62
C UNK A 369 -22.66 -17.66 -21.73
N UNK A 370 -23.49 -17.19 -22.14
CA UNK A 370 -24.73 -17.79 -22.33
C UNK A 370 -24.60 -19.14 -22.88
N UNK A 371 -24.63 -19.86 -22.14
CA UNK A 371 -24.67 -21.12 -22.69
C UNK A 371 -25.93 -21.88 -22.42
N UNK A 372 -26.45 -22.23 -23.24
CA UNK A 372 -27.58 -23.02 -23.24
C UNK A 372 -27.33 -24.49 -23.04
N UNK A 373 -26.32 -24.83 -23.02
CA UNK A 373 -25.97 -26.19 -22.85
C UNK A 373 -25.88 -26.66 -21.42
N UNK A 374 -25.93 -25.89 -20.64
CA UNK A 374 -25.74 -26.24 -19.28
C UNK A 374 -27.00 -26.79 -18.60
N UNK A 375 -27.99 -26.59 -19.06
CA UNK A 375 -29.18 -26.99 -18.48
C UNK A 375 -29.32 -28.51 -18.42
N UNK A 376 -28.84 -29.08 -19.19
CA UNK A 376 -29.00 -30.50 -19.20
C UNK A 376 -28.08 -31.22 -18.22
N UNK A 377 -27.13 -30.68 -18.03
CA UNK A 377 -26.24 -31.29 -17.11
C UNK A 377 -26.64 -31.07 -15.68
N UNK A 378 -27.27 -30.23 -15.45
CA UNK A 378 -27.70 -29.94 -14.14
C UNK A 378 -28.75 -30.91 -13.65
N UNK A 379 -29.44 -31.30 -14.45
CA UNK A 379 -30.44 -32.22 -14.09
C UNK A 379 -29.86 -33.55 -13.68
N UNK A 380 -28.97 -33.89 -14.24
CA UNK A 380 -28.37 -35.12 -13.92
C UNK A 380 -27.65 -35.09 -12.61
N UNK A 381 -27.22 -34.11 -12.38
CA UNK A 381 -26.52 -33.98 -11.16
C UNK A 381 -27.45 -33.91 -9.97
N UNK A 382 -28.46 -33.48 -10.17
CA UNK A 382 -29.41 -33.41 -9.15
C UNK A 382 -29.88 -34.79 -8.73
N UNK A 383 -29.96 -35.52 -9.58
CA UNK A 383 -30.41 -36.82 -9.27
C UNK A 383 -29.37 -37.63 -8.53
N UNK A 384 -28.36 -37.40 -8.84
CA UNK A 384 -27.31 -38.09 -8.18
C UNK A 384 -27.14 -37.61 -6.77
N UNK A 385 -27.37 -36.57 -6.60
CA UNK A 385 -27.24 -36.02 -5.28
C UNK A 385 -28.34 -36.55 -4.35
N UNK A 386 -29.33 -36.69 -4.91
CA UNK A 386 -30.42 -37.19 -4.13
C UNK A 386 -30.15 -38.63 -3.66
N UNK A 387 -29.60 -39.28 -4.41
CA UNK A 387 -29.37 -40.63 -4.05
C UNK A 387 -28.29 -40.71 -3.00
N UNK A 388 -27.51 -39.92 -3.13
CA UNK A 388 -26.46 -39.91 -2.17
C UNK A 388 -26.94 -39.43 -0.82
N UNK A 389 -27.76 -38.71 -0.85
CA UNK A 389 -28.27 -38.18 0.37
C UNK A 389 -29.05 -39.26 1.11
N UNK A 390 -29.59 -39.96 0.38
CA UNK A 390 -30.34 -40.99 0.97
C UNK A 390 -29.44 -42.07 1.61
N UNK A 391 -28.54 -42.26 1.05
CA UNK A 391 -27.62 -43.19 1.56
C UNK A 391 -26.94 -42.70 2.79
N UNK A 392 -26.77 -41.60 2.77
CA UNK A 392 -26.15 -41.05 3.92
C UNK A 392 -27.07 -41.00 5.12
N UNK A 393 -28.17 -40.84 4.82
CA UNK A 393 -29.14 -40.84 5.87
C UNK A 393 -29.22 -42.20 6.51
N UNK A 394 -29.15 -43.08 5.77
CA UNK A 394 -29.27 -44.39 6.30
C UNK A 394 -28.05 -44.77 7.11
N UNK A 395 -27.11 -44.34 6.73
CA UNK A 395 -25.91 -44.59 7.43
C UNK A 395 -25.85 -43.82 8.73
N UNK A 396 -26.36 -42.87 8.72
CA UNK A 396 -26.39 -42.11 9.93
C UNK A 396 -27.30 -42.73 10.96
N UNK A 397 -28.22 -43.19 10.46
CA UNK A 397 -29.12 -43.82 11.34
C UNK A 397 -28.51 -45.05 11.98
N UNK A 398 -27.83 -45.66 11.32
CA UNK A 398 -27.24 -46.83 11.84
C UNK A 398 -26.14 -46.46 12.81
N UNK A 399 -25.62 -45.52 12.58
CA UNK A 399 -24.59 -45.10 13.45
C UNK A 399 -25.17 -44.53 14.74
N UNK A 400 -26.18 -44.07 14.63
CA UNK A 400 -26.80 -43.52 15.80
C UNK A 400 -27.24 -44.64 16.72
N UNK A 401 -27.60 -45.56 16.12
CA UNK A 401 -28.01 -46.67 16.90
C UNK A 401 -26.88 -47.36 17.60
N UNK A 402 -25.95 -47.39 17.02
CA UNK A 402 -24.77 -47.96 17.60
C UNK A 402 -24.20 -47.11 18.69
N UNK A 403 -24.34 -46.01 18.54
CA UNK A 403 -23.84 -45.12 19.55
C UNK A 403 -24.69 -45.18 20.81
N UNK A 404 -25.85 -45.35 20.56
CA UNK A 404 -26.71 -45.43 21.67
C UNK A 404 -26.42 -46.67 22.48
N UNK A 405 -26.12 -47.60 21.89
CA UNK A 405 -25.85 -48.82 22.58
C UNK A 405 -24.54 -48.71 23.30
N UNK A 406 -23.73 -48.09 22.81
CA UNK A 406 -22.47 -47.92 23.44
C UNK A 406 -22.57 -46.99 24.62
N UNK A 407 -23.34 -46.20 24.55
CA UNK A 407 -23.49 -45.26 25.62
C UNK A 407 -24.15 -45.92 26.83
N UNK A 408 -24.91 -46.69 26.50
CA UNK A 408 -25.55 -47.41 27.56
C UNK A 408 -24.56 -48.31 28.29
N UNK A 409 -23.78 -48.83 27.68
CA UNK A 409 -22.84 -49.68 28.28
C UNK A 409 -21.82 -48.88 29.05
N UNK A 410 -21.60 -47.86 28.64
CA UNK A 410 -20.64 -47.04 29.32
C UNK A 410 -21.22 -46.45 30.61
N UNK A 411 -22.35 -46.27 30.58
CA UNK A 411 -22.98 -45.73 31.73
C UNK A 411 -23.01 -46.75 32.85
N UNK A 412 -23.14 -47.84 32.49
CA UNK A 412 -23.18 -48.88 33.49
C UNK A 412 -21.78 -49.07 34.07
N UNK A 413 -20.88 -48.93 33.41
CA UNK A 413 -19.55 -49.08 33.90
C UNK A 413 -19.14 -47.90 34.75
N UNK A 414 -19.59 -46.90 34.50
CA UNK A 414 -19.26 -45.75 35.25
C UNK A 414 -19.89 -45.77 36.65
N UNK A 415 -20.94 -46.27 36.67
CA UNK A 415 -21.62 -46.33 37.90
C UNK A 415 -20.85 -47.28 38.86
N UNK A 416 -20.38 -48.22 38.42
CA UNK A 416 -19.67 -49.14 39.24
C UNK A 416 -18.34 -48.56 39.70
N UNK A 417 -17.81 -47.81 38.97
CA UNK A 417 -16.57 -47.24 39.36
C UNK A 417 -16.72 -46.11 40.38
N UNK A 418 -17.71 -45.59 40.38
CA UNK A 418 -17.96 -44.50 41.29
C UNK A 418 -18.17 -45.00 42.69
N UNK A 419 -18.70 -46.00 42.77
CA UNK A 419 -18.89 -46.57 44.06
C UNK A 419 -17.56 -46.96 44.70
N UNK A 420 -16.74 -47.37 44.10
CA UNK A 420 -15.48 -47.77 44.63
C UNK A 420 -14.64 -46.59 44.99
N UNK A 421 -14.74 -45.58 44.41
CA UNK A 421 -13.94 -44.43 44.68
C UNK A 421 -14.38 -43.71 45.97
N UNK A 422 -15.51 -43.81 46.26
CA UNK A 422 -16.04 -43.13 47.40
C UNK A 422 -15.48 -43.72 48.67
N UNK A 423 -15.23 -44.87 48.68
CA UNK A 423 -14.71 -45.54 49.85
C UNK A 423 -13.26 -45.21 50.11
N UNK A 424 -12.56 -44.91 49.25
CA UNK A 424 -11.19 -44.60 49.40
C UNK A 424 -10.93 -43.18 49.83
N UNK A 425 -11.67 -42.36 49.67
CA UNK A 425 -11.46 -40.99 49.99
C UNK A 425 -11.66 -40.68 51.48
N UNK A 426 -12.36 -41.34 52.04
CA UNK A 426 -12.60 -41.07 53.42
C UNK A 426 -11.38 -41.34 54.31
N UNK A 427 -10.56 -42.04 53.98
CA UNK A 427 -9.43 -42.36 54.82
C UNK A 427 -8.31 -41.38 54.71
N UNK A 428 -8.22 -40.63 53.82
CA UNK A 428 -7.10 -39.81 53.69
C UNK A 428 -7.25 -38.39 54.28
N UNK A 429 -8.20 -38.01 54.68
CA UNK A 429 -8.42 -36.69 55.11
C UNK A 429 -7.89 -36.34 56.48
N UNK A 430 -7.50 -37.04 57.16
CA UNK A 430 -7.15 -36.65 58.49
C UNK A 430 -5.72 -36.37 58.74
N UNK A 431 -4.94 -36.16 58.04
CA UNK A 431 -3.64 -35.85 58.56
C UNK A 431 -3.08 -34.65 57.96
N UNK A 432 -3.49 -33.76 57.84
CA UNK A 432 -2.56 -32.80 57.47
C UNK A 432 -2.74 -31.45 57.84
N UNK A 433 -3.00 -31.21 58.93
CA UNK A 433 -3.07 -29.85 59.29
C UNK A 433 -1.82 -29.36 59.75
N UNK A 434 -1.23 -28.68 59.57
CA UNK A 434 -0.51 -27.79 60.30
C UNK A 434 0.58 -27.25 59.64
N UNK A 435 0.65 -26.41 59.69
CA UNK A 435 1.68 -25.63 59.96
C UNK A 435 2.11 -24.74 58.99
N UNK A 436 1.76 -23.89 59.42
CA UNK A 436 2.12 -22.84 58.98
C UNK A 436 3.15 -22.04 58.93
N UNK A 437 3.59 -21.52 58.87
CA UNK A 437 4.01 -20.38 59.18
C UNK A 437 4.93 -19.67 58.48
N UNK A 438 4.83 -18.78 58.46
CA UNK A 438 5.26 -17.67 58.31
C UNK A 438 6.45 -17.17 57.72
N UNK A 439 6.66 -16.55 57.46
CA UNK A 439 7.65 -15.68 57.47
C UNK A 439 7.95 -14.82 56.43
N UNK A 440 7.91 -13.94 56.78
CA UNK A 440 8.06 -12.81 56.20
C UNK A 440 9.24 -12.41 55.51
N GLY A 441 9.36 -11.68 54.76
CA GLY A 441 10.46 -11.02 54.52
C GLY A 441 10.67 -10.05 53.42
N GLY A 442 10.59 -8.82 53.60
CA GLY A 442 11.29 -7.70 52.99
C GLY A 442 11.29 -7.65 51.44
N GLY A 443 10.30 -7.06 50.84
CA GLY A 443 10.34 -6.72 49.44
C GLY A 443 10.76 -5.27 49.24
N ALA A 444 11.73 -5.07 48.38
CA ALA A 444 12.09 -3.74 47.93
C ALA A 444 11.01 -3.22 47.00
N PRO A 445 10.79 -1.93 47.01
CA PRO A 445 9.71 -1.37 46.18
C PRO A 445 10.06 -1.42 44.71
N ALA A 446 9.19 -2.00 43.95
CA ALA A 446 9.28 -1.98 42.50
C ALA A 446 9.11 -0.54 42.03
N GLY A 447 10.07 -0.06 41.31
CA GLY A 447 9.94 1.27 40.72
C GLY A 447 8.76 1.31 39.79
N THR A 448 8.01 2.35 39.95
CA THR A 448 6.89 2.61 39.06
C THR A 448 7.43 2.79 37.63
N PRO A 449 6.89 2.07 36.66
CA PRO A 449 7.30 2.31 35.28
C PRO A 449 6.90 3.73 34.84
N ALA A 450 7.87 4.41 34.23
CA ALA A 450 7.60 5.78 33.76
C ALA A 450 6.52 5.76 32.68
N LEU A 451 5.57 6.60 32.85
CA LEU A 451 4.56 6.83 31.84
C LEU A 451 5.21 7.56 30.65
N TRP A 452 4.88 7.15 29.47
CA TRP A 452 5.35 7.79 28.24
C TRP A 452 4.95 9.26 28.22
N GLN A 453 5.93 10.10 28.13
CA GLN A 453 5.66 11.52 27.93
C GLN A 453 5.63 11.80 26.43
N ARG A 454 4.75 12.68 26.07
CA ARG A 454 4.55 13.06 24.67
C ARG A 454 5.71 13.88 24.13
N LEU A 455 5.89 13.79 22.85
CA LEU A 455 6.68 14.75 22.11
C LEU A 455 5.76 15.76 21.44
#